data_b1fc85d14da813cf347fc2d43a248b74
#
_entry.id   b1fc85d14da813cf347fc2d43a248b74
#
_cell.length_a   1.000
_cell.length_b   1.000
_cell.length_c   1.000
_cell.angle_alpha   90.00
_cell.angle_beta   90.00
_cell.angle_gamma   90.00
#
_symmetry.space_group_name_H-M   'P 1'
#
loop_
_entity.id
_entity.type
_entity.pdbx_description
1 polymer ?
#
loop_
_entity_poly.entity_id
_entity_poly.type
_entity_poly.pdbx_seq_one_letter_code
_entity_poly.pdbx_strand_id
1 'polypeptide(L)'
;MTKDGTRGQGGLSRRAFGGGVLALGGAVMIGTVPGAAASPDPGARGGGGGSAGSGSVGGASARRTTLRRGSAERAGLLSAPLDRLVTEAESFLAPSPAHPWYAGAVLLAGRGGTVALHRAIGSAVRYSAYDEKTDTGVELPPERRIPMTEETVFDLASVSKLFTSILAVQQIERGTLDLEGRVTAYLPEFGGGGKRDVTVRQLLTHTSGFRSWIPLYREPTREGQLRLLWAETLANPPGSAYLYSDLNLITLQLILEEITGRGLDTLLHDEITAPLGMHRTRFNPPLSWRPDIAATEDARPPWSGLDRGMVWGEVHDENAHSMGGVAGHAGIFSRAWDLAILARTLLNGGAYGRARILAPASVELMFTDFNTAFPGDEHGLGFELHQHWYMGAMATPRTAGHTGFTGTSLVLDPTTDAFLIVLGNSVHPVRSWRSGSAPRVATANQLARAVPVRPARGRTAWFSGMESGTTGTLTLPHAAGAARLECALWWDTEPGADATALESSADGGTTWRPVPFTTDGHTAHPAGAVSGWSGRVWHTVSAPLPGDVLLRWRYTTDRRYVGRGVYVDGLRLLDRAGRVVFDEARPADRTRIEANGWSRSAD
;
A
#
# COMPACT_ATOMS: atom_id res chain seq x y z
N MET A 1 10.64 -10.09 -68.17
CA MET A 1 11.81 -10.69 -67.52
C MET A 1 11.71 -10.29 -66.05
N THR A 2 11.01 -11.13 -65.22
CA THR A 2 11.55 -12.08 -64.23
C THR A 2 12.51 -11.43 -63.24
N LYS A 3 12.30 -11.38 -61.93
CA LYS A 3 11.74 -12.31 -60.91
C LYS A 3 11.71 -11.54 -59.58
N ASP A 4 10.67 -11.65 -58.82
CA ASP A 4 10.53 -12.44 -57.57
C ASP A 4 11.37 -12.01 -56.36
N GLY A 5 10.66 -11.84 -55.24
CA GLY A 5 11.25 -12.07 -53.95
C GLY A 5 10.51 -11.43 -52.74
N THR A 6 9.38 -11.99 -52.35
CA THR A 6 8.91 -12.32 -50.97
C THR A 6 9.03 -11.33 -49.82
N ARG A 7 7.94 -10.81 -49.38
CA ARG A 7 7.23 -10.90 -48.06
C ARG A 7 8.12 -10.97 -46.80
N GLY A 8 7.93 -9.98 -45.94
CA GLY A 8 8.19 -10.04 -44.52
C GLY A 8 7.13 -9.24 -43.78
N GLN A 9 6.00 -9.89 -43.44
CA GLN A 9 5.03 -9.36 -42.48
C GLN A 9 5.63 -9.50 -41.09
N GLY A 10 6.05 -8.40 -40.48
CA GLY A 10 6.39 -8.32 -39.06
C GLY A 10 5.21 -7.77 -38.30
N GLY A 11 4.35 -8.63 -37.76
CA GLY A 11 3.28 -8.25 -36.86
C GLY A 11 3.86 -7.72 -35.54
N LEU A 12 3.59 -6.47 -35.20
CA LEU A 12 3.82 -5.90 -33.88
C LEU A 12 2.83 -6.53 -32.89
N SER A 13 3.32 -7.43 -32.06
CA SER A 13 2.56 -7.99 -30.95
C SER A 13 2.31 -6.89 -29.90
N ARG A 14 1.05 -6.63 -29.64
CA ARG A 14 0.59 -5.80 -28.51
C ARG A 14 1.00 -6.46 -27.21
N ARG A 15 2.00 -5.92 -26.54
CA ARG A 15 2.28 -6.26 -25.14
C ARG A 15 1.28 -5.51 -24.27
N ALA A 16 0.37 -6.28 -23.66
CA ALA A 16 -0.48 -5.81 -22.59
C ALA A 16 0.40 -5.38 -21.39
N PHE A 17 0.15 -4.19 -20.87
CA PHE A 17 0.69 -3.74 -19.59
C PHE A 17 -0.14 -4.39 -18.48
N GLY A 18 0.30 -5.55 -18.05
CA GLY A 18 -0.06 -6.16 -16.79
C GLY A 18 1.24 -6.49 -16.07
N GLY A 19 1.38 -6.14 -14.80
CA GLY A 19 2.53 -6.50 -13.97
C GLY A 19 2.65 -8.02 -13.90
N GLY A 20 3.49 -8.60 -14.76
CA GLY A 20 3.76 -10.02 -14.80
C GLY A 20 4.92 -10.38 -13.88
N VAL A 21 4.60 -11.08 -12.81
CA VAL A 21 5.58 -11.84 -12.02
C VAL A 21 6.00 -13.04 -12.87
N LEU A 22 7.28 -13.12 -13.24
CA LEU A 22 7.89 -14.30 -13.82
C LEU A 22 8.03 -15.37 -12.73
N ALA A 23 7.14 -16.36 -12.75
CA ALA A 23 7.31 -17.59 -11.98
C ALA A 23 8.35 -18.48 -12.68
N LEU A 24 9.51 -18.66 -12.07
CA LEU A 24 10.43 -19.74 -12.37
C LEU A 24 9.94 -21.01 -11.67
N GLY A 25 9.46 -21.96 -12.47
CA GLY A 25 9.07 -23.28 -11.99
C GLY A 25 10.27 -24.10 -11.51
N GLY A 26 10.24 -24.44 -10.23
CA GLY A 26 11.06 -25.49 -9.63
C GLY A 26 10.17 -26.64 -9.19
N ALA A 27 10.28 -27.78 -9.86
CA ALA A 27 9.59 -28.99 -9.48
C ALA A 27 10.12 -29.51 -8.12
N VAL A 28 9.24 -29.67 -7.15
CA VAL A 28 9.55 -30.41 -5.92
C VAL A 28 8.58 -31.60 -5.81
N MET A 29 9.17 -32.75 -5.62
CA MET A 29 8.54 -34.06 -5.51
C MET A 29 7.61 -34.19 -4.28
N ILE A 30 6.51 -34.86 -4.50
CA ILE A 30 5.49 -35.21 -3.53
C ILE A 30 6.01 -36.28 -2.58
N GLY A 31 6.03 -35.98 -1.29
CA GLY A 31 6.18 -36.96 -0.22
C GLY A 31 4.90 -36.99 0.61
N THR A 32 4.16 -38.09 0.50
CA THR A 32 2.96 -38.41 1.31
C THR A 32 3.36 -38.86 2.72
N VAL A 33 2.67 -38.34 3.74
CA VAL A 33 2.63 -38.96 5.09
C VAL A 33 1.18 -38.88 5.62
N PRO A 34 0.68 -39.96 6.25
CA PRO A 34 -0.74 -40.18 6.53
C PRO A 34 -1.23 -39.56 7.83
N GLY A 35 -2.55 -39.39 7.89
CA GLY A 35 -3.26 -38.72 8.97
C GLY A 35 -3.39 -39.56 10.27
N ALA A 36 -3.79 -38.85 11.32
CA ALA A 36 -4.56 -39.41 12.43
C ALA A 36 -5.47 -38.32 13.01
N ALA A 37 -6.73 -38.69 13.09
CA ALA A 37 -7.80 -37.97 13.75
C ALA A 37 -7.73 -38.12 15.27
N ALA A 38 -8.24 -37.10 15.99
CA ALA A 38 -9.20 -37.28 17.09
C ALA A 38 -9.51 -35.95 17.77
N SER A 39 -10.78 -35.60 17.76
CA SER A 39 -11.41 -34.69 18.74
C SER A 39 -11.65 -35.42 20.05
N PRO A 40 -11.80 -34.73 21.16
CA PRO A 40 -12.90 -35.05 22.06
C PRO A 40 -13.75 -33.84 22.46
N ASP A 41 -15.00 -34.15 22.68
CA ASP A 41 -16.15 -33.40 23.10
C ASP A 41 -16.18 -33.15 24.63
N PRO A 42 -17.07 -32.25 25.14
CA PRO A 42 -16.90 -31.56 26.41
C PRO A 42 -17.71 -32.16 27.57
N GLY A 43 -17.31 -31.78 28.76
CA GLY A 43 -18.19 -31.92 29.92
C GLY A 43 -17.49 -31.98 31.27
N ALA A 44 -17.69 -30.99 32.10
CA ALA A 44 -18.27 -31.11 33.43
C ALA A 44 -18.02 -29.88 34.30
N ARG A 45 -19.06 -29.52 35.02
CA ARG A 45 -19.26 -28.40 35.95
C ARG A 45 -18.43 -28.53 37.23
N GLY A 46 -18.09 -27.35 37.81
CA GLY A 46 -17.63 -27.27 39.18
C GLY A 46 -17.39 -25.81 39.59
N GLY A 47 -18.23 -25.27 40.46
CA GLY A 47 -18.24 -23.89 40.90
C GLY A 47 -17.18 -23.57 41.97
N GLY A 48 -16.93 -22.26 42.14
CA GLY A 48 -16.11 -21.71 43.19
C GLY A 48 -16.05 -20.20 43.04
N GLY A 49 -16.81 -19.47 43.86
CA GLY A 49 -16.85 -18.03 43.84
C GLY A 49 -15.57 -17.38 44.36
N GLY A 50 -15.20 -16.27 43.73
CA GLY A 50 -14.21 -15.32 44.17
C GLY A 50 -14.50 -13.98 43.59
N SER A 51 -15.09 -13.08 44.36
CA SER A 51 -15.34 -11.67 44.00
C SER A 51 -14.03 -10.93 43.84
N ALA A 52 -13.66 -10.60 42.62
CA ALA A 52 -12.64 -9.61 42.33
C ALA A 52 -13.30 -8.42 41.62
N GLY A 53 -13.06 -7.24 42.18
CA GLY A 53 -13.73 -6.00 41.83
C GLY A 53 -13.65 -5.67 40.35
N SER A 54 -14.79 -5.40 39.76
CA SER A 54 -14.96 -4.79 38.47
C SER A 54 -14.44 -3.36 38.50
N GLY A 55 -13.13 -3.19 38.21
CA GLY A 55 -12.65 -1.91 37.75
C GLY A 55 -13.31 -1.61 36.42
N SER A 56 -14.32 -0.75 36.41
CA SER A 56 -14.86 -0.15 35.20
C SER A 56 -13.71 0.57 34.49
N VAL A 57 -13.18 -0.04 33.44
CA VAL A 57 -12.41 0.70 32.44
C VAL A 57 -13.40 1.66 31.80
N GLY A 58 -13.41 2.89 32.32
CA GLY A 58 -14.16 3.97 31.78
C GLY A 58 -13.85 4.09 30.29
N GLY A 59 -14.84 3.80 29.46
CA GLY A 59 -14.77 4.04 28.03
C GLY A 59 -14.51 5.53 27.82
N ALA A 60 -13.22 5.90 27.66
CA ALA A 60 -12.85 7.18 27.12
C ALA A 60 -13.52 7.27 25.76
N SER A 61 -14.58 8.09 25.67
CA SER A 61 -15.19 8.49 24.41
C SER A 61 -14.04 8.91 23.49
N ALA A 62 -13.67 8.05 22.54
CA ALA A 62 -12.60 8.33 21.59
C ALA A 62 -12.95 9.68 20.95
N ARG A 63 -12.21 10.72 21.31
CA ARG A 63 -12.40 12.05 20.72
C ARG A 63 -12.20 11.88 19.24
N ARG A 64 -13.24 12.03 18.45
CA ARG A 64 -13.24 11.95 17.00
C ARG A 64 -12.28 13.02 16.48
N THR A 65 -11.04 12.61 16.26
CA THR A 65 -9.93 13.50 15.96
C THR A 65 -10.14 14.15 14.60
N THR A 66 -10.01 15.47 14.52
CA THR A 66 -9.98 16.22 13.26
C THR A 66 -8.55 16.62 12.94
N LEU A 67 -8.30 16.89 11.66
CA LEU A 67 -6.97 17.26 11.18
C LEU A 67 -6.62 18.70 11.54
N ARG A 68 -5.34 18.90 11.88
CA ARG A 68 -4.71 20.21 12.06
C ARG A 68 -3.32 20.19 11.44
N ARG A 69 -2.88 21.30 10.85
CA ARG A 69 -1.49 21.49 10.48
C ARG A 69 -0.63 21.55 11.75
N GLY A 70 0.56 20.95 11.70
CA GLY A 70 1.50 20.97 12.83
C GLY A 70 2.90 20.56 12.40
N SER A 71 3.84 20.58 13.34
CA SER A 71 5.22 20.12 13.08
C SER A 71 5.31 18.59 13.12
N ALA A 72 6.44 18.05 12.63
CA ALA A 72 6.77 16.63 12.73
C ALA A 72 6.74 16.15 14.18
N GLU A 73 7.35 16.91 15.09
CA GLU A 73 7.43 16.57 16.52
C GLU A 73 6.04 16.50 17.17
N ARG A 74 5.14 17.43 16.78
CA ARG A 74 3.75 17.41 17.27
C ARG A 74 2.98 16.17 16.78
N ALA A 75 3.32 15.68 15.61
CA ALA A 75 2.78 14.42 15.06
C ALA A 75 3.48 13.19 15.68
N GLY A 76 4.51 13.36 16.49
CA GLY A 76 5.38 12.27 16.97
C GLY A 76 6.18 11.63 15.86
N LEU A 77 6.58 12.42 14.87
CA LEU A 77 7.40 12.04 13.73
C LEU A 77 8.77 12.71 13.79
N LEU A 78 9.74 12.12 13.11
CA LEU A 78 11.07 12.70 12.91
C LEU A 78 11.03 13.68 11.73
N SER A 79 11.61 14.88 11.90
CA SER A 79 11.61 15.92 10.85
C SER A 79 12.53 15.54 9.68
N ALA A 80 13.75 15.05 9.95
CA ALA A 80 14.73 14.77 8.91
C ALA A 80 14.27 13.76 7.82
N PRO A 81 13.56 12.66 8.13
CA PRO A 81 12.96 11.83 7.08
C PRO A 81 11.86 12.54 6.29
N LEU A 82 11.06 13.43 6.91
CA LEU A 82 10.05 14.19 6.18
C LEU A 82 10.69 15.21 5.23
N ASP A 83 11.82 15.82 5.59
CA ASP A 83 12.58 16.70 4.70
C ASP A 83 13.14 15.89 3.50
N ARG A 84 13.67 14.68 3.76
CA ARG A 84 14.12 13.77 2.70
C ARG A 84 12.97 13.32 1.79
N LEU A 85 11.76 13.08 2.34
CA LEU A 85 10.59 12.76 1.54
C LEU A 85 10.35 13.81 0.45
N VAL A 86 10.45 15.09 0.78
CA VAL A 86 10.29 16.18 -0.18
C VAL A 86 11.43 16.18 -1.20
N THR A 87 12.69 16.09 -0.74
CA THR A 87 13.86 16.12 -1.61
C THR A 87 13.86 14.94 -2.61
N GLU A 88 13.50 13.74 -2.15
CA GLU A 88 13.36 12.57 -3.03
C GLU A 88 12.22 12.75 -4.04
N ALA A 89 11.07 13.27 -3.60
CA ALA A 89 9.96 13.56 -4.50
C ALA A 89 10.35 14.59 -5.57
N GLU A 90 11.08 15.65 -5.20
CA GLU A 90 11.59 16.66 -6.13
C GLU A 90 12.54 16.09 -7.17
N SER A 91 13.34 15.08 -6.83
CA SER A 91 14.27 14.42 -7.76
C SER A 91 13.57 13.78 -8.96
N PHE A 92 12.31 13.37 -8.80
CA PHE A 92 11.50 12.79 -9.87
C PHE A 92 10.92 13.80 -10.87
N LEU A 93 11.08 15.11 -10.64
CA LEU A 93 10.78 16.16 -11.61
C LEU A 93 11.81 16.22 -12.73
N ALA A 94 13.01 15.69 -12.50
CA ALA A 94 14.07 15.59 -13.50
C ALA A 94 13.92 14.31 -14.33
N PRO A 95 14.42 14.28 -15.59
CA PRO A 95 14.46 13.06 -16.38
C PRO A 95 15.24 11.93 -15.71
N SER A 96 14.65 10.72 -15.67
CA SER A 96 15.28 9.56 -15.05
C SER A 96 14.79 8.23 -15.68
N PRO A 97 15.47 7.62 -16.61
CA PRO A 97 16.63 8.14 -17.36
C PRO A 97 16.26 9.12 -18.49
N ALA A 98 15.10 8.96 -19.13
CA ALA A 98 14.71 9.74 -20.30
C ALA A 98 13.68 10.84 -20.00
N HIS A 99 12.71 10.53 -19.13
CA HIS A 99 11.58 11.42 -18.85
C HIS A 99 11.40 11.62 -17.35
N PRO A 100 10.78 12.76 -16.90
CA PRO A 100 10.37 12.91 -15.52
C PRO A 100 9.26 11.91 -15.17
N TRP A 101 9.17 11.55 -13.90
CA TRP A 101 8.11 10.68 -13.42
C TRP A 101 6.74 11.37 -13.32
N TYR A 102 6.74 12.68 -13.21
CA TYR A 102 5.57 13.56 -13.24
C TYR A 102 6.00 14.99 -13.55
N ALA A 103 5.07 15.82 -14.04
CA ALA A 103 5.33 17.25 -14.21
C ALA A 103 5.26 18.01 -12.88
N GLY A 104 4.55 17.46 -11.90
CA GLY A 104 4.43 17.97 -10.54
C GLY A 104 3.65 17.04 -9.63
N ALA A 105 3.69 17.32 -8.33
CA ALA A 105 2.96 16.56 -7.33
C ALA A 105 2.56 17.40 -6.11
N VAL A 106 1.54 16.92 -5.38
CA VAL A 106 1.21 17.35 -4.03
C VAL A 106 1.45 16.19 -3.07
N LEU A 107 2.23 16.45 -2.03
CA LEU A 107 2.64 15.51 -1.00
C LEU A 107 1.96 15.90 0.32
N LEU A 108 1.28 14.96 0.96
CA LEU A 108 0.70 15.19 2.28
C LEU A 108 0.95 13.97 3.16
N ALA A 109 1.57 14.19 4.32
CA ALA A 109 1.83 13.16 5.31
C ALA A 109 1.36 13.60 6.69
N GLY A 110 0.73 12.68 7.42
CA GLY A 110 0.24 12.95 8.76
C GLY A 110 0.22 11.72 9.64
N ARG A 111 0.09 11.99 10.95
CA ARG A 111 -0.07 10.97 11.98
C ARG A 111 -1.03 11.45 13.05
N GLY A 112 -1.93 10.58 13.50
CA GLY A 112 -2.99 11.00 14.41
C GLY A 112 -3.83 12.12 13.80
N GLY A 113 -4.09 13.17 14.55
CA GLY A 113 -4.79 14.37 14.08
C GLY A 113 -3.89 15.46 13.48
N THR A 114 -2.61 15.18 13.24
CA THR A 114 -1.64 16.20 12.79
C THR A 114 -1.15 15.91 11.37
N VAL A 115 -1.36 16.85 10.45
CA VAL A 115 -0.72 16.90 9.14
C VAL A 115 0.64 17.57 9.33
N ALA A 116 1.71 16.76 9.27
CA ALA A 116 3.08 17.21 9.51
C ALA A 116 3.79 17.70 8.24
N LEU A 117 3.31 17.26 7.07
CA LEU A 117 3.81 17.67 5.77
C LEU A 117 2.64 17.94 4.84
N HIS A 118 2.65 19.08 4.16
CA HIS A 118 1.80 19.38 3.01
C HIS A 118 2.61 20.28 2.08
N ARG A 119 2.99 19.77 0.91
CA ARG A 119 3.89 20.44 -0.04
C ARG A 119 3.44 20.20 -1.47
N ALA A 120 3.57 21.24 -2.28
CA ALA A 120 3.40 21.18 -3.73
C ALA A 120 4.77 21.36 -4.41
N ILE A 121 5.04 20.58 -5.45
CA ILE A 121 6.28 20.61 -6.24
C ILE A 121 5.96 20.58 -7.73
N GLY A 122 6.75 21.28 -8.55
CA GLY A 122 6.62 21.28 -10.01
C GLY A 122 5.38 22.03 -10.51
N SER A 123 4.75 21.51 -11.57
CA SER A 123 3.68 22.18 -12.33
C SER A 123 2.41 21.35 -12.41
N ALA A 124 1.27 21.97 -12.20
CA ALA A 124 -0.06 21.42 -12.48
C ALA A 124 -0.30 21.28 -13.99
N VAL A 125 0.17 22.27 -14.78
CA VAL A 125 0.16 22.23 -16.24
C VAL A 125 1.52 22.71 -16.76
N ARG A 126 2.25 21.82 -17.42
CA ARG A 126 3.59 22.10 -17.96
C ARG A 126 3.61 22.05 -19.48
N TYR A 127 2.89 21.09 -20.07
CA TYR A 127 2.91 20.81 -21.50
C TYR A 127 1.59 21.18 -22.17
N SER A 128 1.66 21.62 -23.42
CA SER A 128 0.49 21.88 -24.27
C SER A 128 0.11 20.68 -25.12
N ALA A 129 1.07 19.79 -25.42
CA ALA A 129 0.90 18.60 -26.25
C ALA A 129 2.05 17.62 -26.03
N TYR A 130 1.93 16.45 -26.65
CA TYR A 130 3.01 15.47 -26.78
C TYR A 130 3.40 15.32 -28.24
N ASP A 131 4.70 15.36 -28.54
CA ASP A 131 5.24 15.08 -29.86
C ASP A 131 5.77 13.63 -29.93
N GLU A 132 5.01 12.75 -30.61
CA GLU A 132 5.34 11.34 -30.77
C GLU A 132 6.65 11.13 -31.57
N LYS A 133 6.97 12.03 -32.51
CA LYS A 133 8.15 11.86 -33.37
C LYS A 133 9.46 12.02 -32.62
N THR A 134 9.46 12.94 -31.66
CA THR A 134 10.64 13.25 -30.84
C THR A 134 10.57 12.63 -29.45
N ASP A 135 9.44 12.00 -29.09
CA ASP A 135 9.13 11.50 -27.73
C ASP A 135 9.33 12.58 -26.66
N THR A 136 8.84 13.80 -26.95
CA THR A 136 8.97 14.95 -26.04
C THR A 136 7.64 15.63 -25.75
N GLY A 137 7.52 16.21 -24.55
CA GLY A 137 6.42 17.12 -24.24
C GLY A 137 6.67 18.50 -24.86
N VAL A 138 5.66 19.04 -25.56
CA VAL A 138 5.68 20.41 -26.04
C VAL A 138 5.45 21.35 -24.86
N GLU A 139 6.52 21.91 -24.32
CA GLU A 139 6.44 22.74 -23.13
C GLU A 139 5.69 24.06 -23.40
N LEU A 140 4.84 24.44 -22.45
CA LEU A 140 4.30 25.81 -22.42
C LEU A 140 5.41 26.80 -22.09
N PRO A 141 5.35 28.04 -22.66
CA PRO A 141 6.19 29.13 -22.18
C PRO A 141 6.06 29.30 -20.67
N PRO A 142 7.13 29.69 -19.96
CA PRO A 142 7.13 29.76 -18.49
C PRO A 142 5.95 30.51 -17.88
N GLU A 143 5.55 31.62 -18.51
CA GLU A 143 4.44 32.49 -18.08
C GLU A 143 3.05 31.87 -18.29
N ARG A 144 2.95 30.78 -19.05
CA ARG A 144 1.70 30.04 -19.30
C ARG A 144 1.65 28.71 -18.53
N ARG A 145 2.74 28.30 -17.88
CA ARG A 145 2.74 27.14 -17.01
C ARG A 145 1.95 27.45 -15.76
N ILE A 146 1.17 26.47 -15.29
CA ILE A 146 0.43 26.60 -14.04
C ILE A 146 1.25 25.88 -12.97
N PRO A 147 1.74 26.58 -11.93
CA PRO A 147 2.47 25.94 -10.85
C PRO A 147 1.56 25.01 -10.05
N MET A 148 2.13 23.94 -9.49
CA MET A 148 1.45 23.11 -8.52
C MET A 148 1.25 23.91 -7.22
N THR A 149 0.09 23.77 -6.59
CA THR A 149 -0.21 24.35 -5.26
C THR A 149 -0.75 23.27 -4.34
N GLU A 150 -0.72 23.48 -3.03
CA GLU A 150 -1.29 22.55 -2.05
C GLU A 150 -2.81 22.34 -2.25
N GLU A 151 -3.47 23.28 -2.90
CA GLU A 151 -4.91 23.25 -3.21
C GLU A 151 -5.23 22.64 -4.57
N THR A 152 -4.21 22.27 -5.37
CA THR A 152 -4.40 21.67 -6.69
C THR A 152 -5.27 20.41 -6.58
N VAL A 153 -6.25 20.35 -7.48
CA VAL A 153 -7.21 19.25 -7.61
C VAL A 153 -6.71 18.27 -8.68
N PHE A 154 -6.90 16.99 -8.44
CA PHE A 154 -6.46 15.93 -9.35
C PHE A 154 -7.61 15.03 -9.73
N ASP A 155 -7.59 14.53 -10.97
CA ASP A 155 -8.30 13.30 -11.32
C ASP A 155 -7.68 12.13 -10.56
N LEU A 156 -8.45 11.55 -9.67
CA LEU A 156 -8.00 10.47 -8.78
C LEU A 156 -7.83 9.13 -9.51
N ALA A 157 -8.35 8.99 -10.73
CA ALA A 157 -8.42 7.73 -11.44
C ALA A 157 -8.96 6.60 -10.53
N SER A 158 -8.25 5.48 -10.42
CA SER A 158 -8.72 4.31 -9.65
C SER A 158 -8.83 4.52 -8.13
N VAL A 159 -8.25 5.56 -7.54
CA VAL A 159 -8.54 5.91 -6.13
C VAL A 159 -10.04 6.21 -5.93
N SER A 160 -10.77 6.54 -7.00
CA SER A 160 -12.25 6.65 -7.00
C SER A 160 -12.95 5.38 -6.51
N LYS A 161 -12.35 4.20 -6.76
CA LYS A 161 -12.91 2.90 -6.33
C LYS A 161 -13.12 2.82 -4.82
N LEU A 162 -12.28 3.51 -4.04
CA LEU A 162 -12.43 3.55 -2.58
C LEU A 162 -13.76 4.17 -2.16
N PHE A 163 -14.17 5.24 -2.82
CA PHE A 163 -15.44 5.91 -2.54
C PHE A 163 -16.63 5.03 -2.92
N THR A 164 -16.60 4.39 -4.08
CA THR A 164 -17.63 3.43 -4.51
C THR A 164 -17.73 2.26 -3.53
N SER A 165 -16.59 1.75 -3.05
CA SER A 165 -16.55 0.67 -2.06
C SER A 165 -17.09 1.11 -0.69
N ILE A 166 -16.79 2.34 -0.24
CA ILE A 166 -17.36 2.90 0.99
C ILE A 166 -18.89 3.00 0.87
N LEU A 167 -19.41 3.47 -0.26
CA LEU A 167 -20.86 3.53 -0.51
C LEU A 167 -21.50 2.14 -0.47
N ALA A 168 -20.83 1.12 -1.04
CA ALA A 168 -21.30 -0.26 -0.97
C ALA A 168 -21.34 -0.79 0.47
N VAL A 169 -20.28 -0.54 1.23
CA VAL A 169 -20.21 -0.95 2.65
C VAL A 169 -21.26 -0.23 3.50
N GLN A 170 -21.60 1.04 3.20
CA GLN A 170 -22.73 1.72 3.83
C GLN A 170 -24.08 1.02 3.55
N GLN A 171 -24.28 0.49 2.33
CA GLN A 171 -25.49 -0.26 2.03
C GLN A 171 -25.50 -1.63 2.72
N ILE A 172 -24.30 -2.23 2.91
CA ILE A 172 -24.17 -3.48 3.71
C ILE A 172 -24.53 -3.19 5.18
N GLU A 173 -24.05 -2.09 5.76
CA GLU A 173 -24.45 -1.67 7.12
C GLU A 173 -25.95 -1.48 7.28
N ARG A 174 -26.60 -0.96 6.25
CA ARG A 174 -28.06 -0.73 6.23
C ARG A 174 -28.88 -1.99 5.97
N GLY A 175 -28.22 -3.09 5.59
CA GLY A 175 -28.87 -4.35 5.23
C GLY A 175 -29.58 -4.33 3.86
N THR A 176 -29.35 -3.31 3.03
CA THR A 176 -29.90 -3.19 1.68
C THR A 176 -29.03 -3.87 0.62
N LEU A 177 -27.76 -4.18 0.96
CA LEU A 177 -26.82 -4.94 0.16
C LEU A 177 -26.24 -6.09 1.00
N ASP A 178 -26.25 -7.32 0.47
CA ASP A 178 -25.62 -8.48 1.11
C ASP A 178 -24.23 -8.70 0.52
N LEU A 179 -23.20 -8.75 1.36
CA LEU A 179 -21.82 -8.96 0.94
C LEU A 179 -21.65 -10.31 0.20
N GLU A 180 -22.32 -11.36 0.65
CA GLU A 180 -22.31 -12.68 0.02
C GLU A 180 -23.45 -12.86 -0.99
N GLY A 181 -24.28 -11.84 -1.16
CA GLY A 181 -25.37 -11.82 -2.12
C GLY A 181 -24.86 -11.90 -3.56
N ARG A 182 -25.58 -12.65 -4.41
CA ARG A 182 -25.29 -12.70 -5.84
C ARG A 182 -25.62 -11.37 -6.50
N VAL A 183 -24.79 -10.94 -7.43
CA VAL A 183 -25.03 -9.73 -8.26
C VAL A 183 -26.38 -9.82 -8.97
N THR A 184 -26.77 -11.01 -9.43
CA THR A 184 -28.06 -11.28 -10.11
C THR A 184 -29.29 -11.04 -9.25
N ALA A 185 -29.16 -10.96 -7.93
CA ALA A 185 -30.26 -10.59 -7.04
C ALA A 185 -30.63 -9.10 -7.16
N TYR A 186 -29.68 -8.27 -7.60
CA TYR A 186 -29.83 -6.82 -7.78
C TYR A 186 -29.92 -6.43 -9.26
N LEU A 187 -29.18 -7.13 -10.12
CA LEU A 187 -29.09 -6.90 -11.57
C LEU A 187 -29.38 -8.21 -12.31
N PRO A 188 -30.64 -8.54 -12.60
CA PRO A 188 -31.03 -9.83 -13.22
C PRO A 188 -30.33 -10.07 -14.56
N GLU A 189 -30.10 -9.02 -15.37
CA GLU A 189 -29.45 -9.08 -16.68
C GLU A 189 -27.99 -9.50 -16.63
N PHE A 190 -27.36 -9.37 -15.46
CA PHE A 190 -25.95 -9.69 -15.24
C PHE A 190 -25.59 -11.17 -15.46
N GLY A 191 -26.54 -12.09 -15.33
CA GLY A 191 -26.33 -13.54 -15.17
C GLY A 191 -25.73 -14.31 -16.36
N GLY A 192 -25.55 -13.68 -17.52
CA GLY A 192 -24.94 -14.30 -18.69
C GLY A 192 -23.43 -14.51 -18.58
N GLY A 193 -22.80 -15.28 -19.51
CA GLY A 193 -21.35 -15.38 -19.65
C GLY A 193 -20.61 -15.97 -18.43
N GLY A 194 -21.25 -16.86 -17.66
CA GLY A 194 -20.65 -17.46 -16.45
C GLY A 194 -20.78 -16.64 -15.17
N LYS A 195 -21.47 -15.49 -15.21
CA LYS A 195 -21.53 -14.50 -14.10
C LYS A 195 -22.59 -14.80 -13.04
N ARG A 196 -23.44 -15.85 -13.24
CA ARG A 196 -24.61 -16.11 -12.39
C ARG A 196 -24.32 -16.17 -10.90
N ASP A 197 -23.17 -16.70 -10.52
CA ASP A 197 -22.80 -16.96 -9.14
C ASP A 197 -21.79 -15.95 -8.58
N VAL A 198 -21.50 -14.87 -9.32
CA VAL A 198 -20.63 -13.79 -8.83
C VAL A 198 -21.31 -13.07 -7.67
N THR A 199 -20.59 -12.89 -6.56
CA THR A 199 -21.06 -12.20 -5.35
C THR A 199 -20.55 -10.75 -5.28
N VAL A 200 -21.22 -9.94 -4.46
CA VAL A 200 -20.80 -8.55 -4.16
C VAL A 200 -19.38 -8.52 -3.57
N ARG A 201 -19.05 -9.48 -2.68
CA ARG A 201 -17.68 -9.60 -2.13
C ARG A 201 -16.66 -9.79 -3.24
N GLN A 202 -16.94 -10.65 -4.23
CA GLN A 202 -16.01 -10.90 -5.34
C GLN A 202 -15.82 -9.67 -6.24
N LEU A 203 -16.80 -8.79 -6.37
CA LEU A 203 -16.61 -7.49 -7.02
C LEU A 203 -15.66 -6.59 -6.20
N LEU A 204 -15.87 -6.49 -4.89
CA LEU A 204 -15.09 -5.64 -3.98
C LEU A 204 -13.64 -6.12 -3.78
N THR A 205 -13.36 -7.41 -4.03
CA THR A 205 -12.04 -8.03 -3.82
C THR A 205 -11.34 -8.44 -5.13
N HIS A 206 -11.90 -8.06 -6.28
CA HIS A 206 -11.36 -8.38 -7.60
C HIS A 206 -11.17 -9.88 -7.88
N THR A 207 -12.07 -10.71 -7.32
CA THR A 207 -12.08 -12.18 -7.52
C THR A 207 -13.31 -12.67 -8.30
N SER A 208 -14.04 -11.76 -8.97
CA SER A 208 -15.22 -12.07 -9.77
C SER A 208 -14.95 -12.92 -11.02
N GLY A 209 -13.70 -12.91 -11.51
CA GLY A 209 -13.30 -13.57 -12.75
C GLY A 209 -13.42 -12.68 -14.01
N PHE A 210 -13.83 -11.43 -13.90
CA PHE A 210 -13.79 -10.48 -15.01
C PHE A 210 -12.37 -10.25 -15.50
N ARG A 211 -12.20 -10.02 -16.83
CA ARG A 211 -10.96 -9.42 -17.33
C ARG A 211 -10.83 -7.98 -16.84
N SER A 212 -9.61 -7.45 -16.85
CA SER A 212 -9.28 -6.16 -16.25
C SER A 212 -10.08 -4.98 -16.82
N TRP A 213 -10.36 -5.01 -18.12
CA TRP A 213 -10.94 -3.87 -18.82
C TRP A 213 -11.52 -4.27 -20.18
N ILE A 214 -12.57 -3.57 -20.66
CA ILE A 214 -13.11 -3.63 -22.03
C ILE A 214 -13.40 -2.21 -22.52
N PRO A 215 -13.34 -1.93 -23.85
CA PRO A 215 -13.53 -0.60 -24.40
C PRO A 215 -15.00 -0.20 -24.48
N LEU A 216 -15.65 0.06 -23.34
CA LEU A 216 -17.06 0.49 -23.29
C LEU A 216 -17.29 1.79 -24.07
N TYR A 217 -16.29 2.67 -24.12
CA TYR A 217 -16.33 3.95 -24.84
C TYR A 217 -16.59 3.81 -26.37
N ARG A 218 -16.45 2.60 -26.93
CA ARG A 218 -16.77 2.35 -28.34
C ARG A 218 -18.27 2.36 -28.62
N GLU A 219 -19.07 2.17 -27.57
CA GLU A 219 -20.53 2.29 -27.64
C GLU A 219 -20.94 3.71 -27.26
N PRO A 220 -21.67 4.42 -28.16
CA PRO A 220 -21.98 5.83 -27.95
C PRO A 220 -23.09 6.07 -26.91
N THR A 221 -23.80 5.03 -26.50
CA THR A 221 -24.93 5.13 -25.57
C THR A 221 -24.72 4.29 -24.34
N ARG A 222 -25.25 4.73 -23.20
CA ARG A 222 -25.24 3.93 -21.95
C ARG A 222 -25.84 2.53 -22.16
N GLU A 223 -26.92 2.44 -22.92
CA GLU A 223 -27.55 1.16 -23.22
C GLU A 223 -26.61 0.23 -24.01
N GLY A 224 -25.87 0.75 -25.00
CA GLY A 224 -24.84 0.01 -25.73
C GLY A 224 -23.71 -0.47 -24.80
N GLN A 225 -23.23 0.39 -23.93
CA GLN A 225 -22.20 0.08 -22.94
C GLN A 225 -22.66 -1.03 -21.99
N LEU A 226 -23.90 -0.96 -21.50
CA LEU A 226 -24.48 -2.00 -20.66
C LEU A 226 -24.64 -3.33 -21.41
N ARG A 227 -25.05 -3.31 -22.69
CA ARG A 227 -25.09 -4.55 -23.51
C ARG A 227 -23.73 -5.22 -23.61
N LEU A 228 -22.62 -4.42 -23.77
CA LEU A 228 -21.26 -4.99 -23.77
C LEU A 228 -20.93 -5.62 -22.42
N LEU A 229 -21.25 -4.94 -21.31
CA LEU A 229 -20.99 -5.45 -19.96
C LEU A 229 -21.79 -6.73 -19.67
N TRP A 230 -23.07 -6.78 -20.10
CA TRP A 230 -23.90 -7.97 -19.95
C TRP A 230 -23.45 -9.13 -20.83
N ALA A 231 -22.93 -8.85 -22.03
CA ALA A 231 -22.41 -9.87 -22.95
C ALA A 231 -21.00 -10.36 -22.56
N GLU A 232 -20.30 -9.65 -21.67
CA GLU A 232 -18.95 -10.03 -21.25
C GLU A 232 -18.94 -11.40 -20.58
N THR A 233 -17.95 -12.24 -20.97
CA THR A 233 -17.70 -13.56 -20.39
C THR A 233 -16.56 -13.48 -19.39
N LEU A 234 -16.65 -14.25 -18.32
CA LEU A 234 -15.57 -14.31 -17.33
C LEU A 234 -14.32 -14.96 -17.92
N ALA A 235 -13.16 -14.40 -17.59
CA ALA A 235 -11.85 -14.96 -17.91
C ALA A 235 -11.47 -16.13 -16.99
N ASN A 236 -11.98 -16.11 -15.75
CA ASN A 236 -11.75 -17.14 -14.74
C ASN A 236 -13.07 -17.47 -14.03
N PRO A 237 -13.23 -18.68 -13.47
CA PRO A 237 -14.35 -18.96 -12.58
C PRO A 237 -14.37 -18.00 -11.37
N PRO A 238 -15.55 -17.56 -10.90
CA PRO A 238 -15.65 -16.71 -9.72
C PRO A 238 -14.92 -17.29 -8.50
N GLY A 239 -14.08 -16.48 -7.84
CA GLY A 239 -13.30 -16.87 -6.67
C GLY A 239 -12.05 -17.71 -6.94
N SER A 240 -11.72 -18.04 -8.20
CA SER A 240 -10.59 -18.91 -8.54
C SER A 240 -9.27 -18.17 -8.79
N ALA A 241 -9.33 -16.85 -9.03
CA ALA A 241 -8.16 -16.02 -9.29
C ALA A 241 -8.43 -14.57 -8.85
N TYR A 242 -7.37 -13.89 -8.41
CA TYR A 242 -7.38 -12.44 -8.35
C TYR A 242 -7.08 -11.86 -9.74
N LEU A 243 -7.91 -10.94 -10.19
CA LEU A 243 -7.67 -10.16 -11.40
C LEU A 243 -8.29 -8.78 -11.24
N TYR A 244 -7.44 -7.77 -11.00
CA TYR A 244 -7.89 -6.40 -10.90
C TYR A 244 -8.71 -5.99 -12.12
N SER A 245 -9.95 -5.53 -11.89
CA SER A 245 -10.91 -5.23 -12.95
C SER A 245 -11.74 -3.98 -12.67
N ASP A 246 -11.77 -3.07 -13.64
CA ASP A 246 -12.63 -1.89 -13.62
C ASP A 246 -14.12 -2.29 -13.73
N LEU A 247 -14.41 -3.41 -14.40
CA LEU A 247 -15.78 -3.90 -14.59
C LEU A 247 -16.46 -4.24 -13.25
N ASN A 248 -15.69 -4.65 -12.25
CA ASN A 248 -16.20 -4.91 -10.91
C ASN A 248 -16.85 -3.66 -10.30
N LEU A 249 -16.16 -2.54 -10.37
CA LEU A 249 -16.63 -1.30 -9.74
C LEU A 249 -17.69 -0.58 -10.59
N ILE A 250 -17.68 -0.77 -11.91
CA ILE A 250 -18.78 -0.36 -12.80
C ILE A 250 -20.04 -1.17 -12.44
N THR A 251 -19.92 -2.48 -12.26
CA THR A 251 -21.05 -3.33 -11.84
C THR A 251 -21.55 -2.93 -10.46
N LEU A 252 -20.65 -2.65 -9.51
CA LEU A 252 -21.00 -2.20 -8.17
C LEU A 252 -21.74 -0.84 -8.18
N GLN A 253 -21.33 0.09 -9.04
CA GLN A 253 -22.08 1.33 -9.29
C GLN A 253 -23.52 1.04 -9.69
N LEU A 254 -23.74 0.14 -10.67
CA LEU A 254 -25.07 -0.18 -11.16
C LEU A 254 -25.95 -0.80 -10.05
N ILE A 255 -25.37 -1.64 -9.19
CA ILE A 255 -26.07 -2.16 -8.00
C ILE A 255 -26.47 -1.02 -7.07
N LEU A 256 -25.54 -0.10 -6.77
CA LEU A 256 -25.81 1.04 -5.89
C LEU A 256 -26.91 1.95 -6.45
N GLU A 257 -26.86 2.25 -7.75
CA GLU A 257 -27.89 3.06 -8.43
C GLU A 257 -29.25 2.36 -8.41
N GLU A 258 -29.30 1.04 -8.62
CA GLU A 258 -30.53 0.24 -8.59
C GLU A 258 -31.18 0.21 -7.21
N ILE A 259 -30.42 -0.15 -6.16
CA ILE A 259 -30.98 -0.32 -4.80
C ILE A 259 -31.34 1.00 -4.12
N THR A 260 -30.73 2.11 -4.56
CA THR A 260 -30.97 3.43 -3.93
C THR A 260 -31.87 4.34 -4.76
N GLY A 261 -32.01 4.08 -6.06
CA GLY A 261 -32.71 4.98 -6.98
C GLY A 261 -31.99 6.32 -7.20
N ARG A 262 -30.67 6.42 -6.87
CA ARG A 262 -29.89 7.66 -6.89
C ARG A 262 -28.63 7.48 -7.70
N GLY A 263 -28.23 8.50 -8.45
CA GLY A 263 -26.94 8.50 -9.16
C GLY A 263 -25.75 8.43 -8.22
N LEU A 264 -24.65 7.80 -8.68
CA LEU A 264 -23.43 7.61 -7.88
C LEU A 264 -22.82 8.94 -7.43
N ASP A 265 -22.90 9.99 -8.24
CA ASP A 265 -22.44 11.35 -7.90
C ASP A 265 -23.23 11.97 -6.74
N THR A 266 -24.53 11.77 -6.73
CA THR A 266 -25.43 12.20 -5.64
C THR A 266 -25.13 11.42 -4.36
N LEU A 267 -24.94 10.08 -4.48
CA LEU A 267 -24.54 9.24 -3.34
C LEU A 267 -23.20 9.70 -2.75
N LEU A 268 -22.20 9.94 -3.60
CA LEU A 268 -20.89 10.44 -3.17
C LEU A 268 -21.03 11.74 -2.38
N HIS A 269 -21.82 12.69 -2.92
CA HIS A 269 -22.01 14.00 -2.29
C HIS A 269 -22.69 13.85 -0.92
N ASP A 270 -23.85 13.21 -0.88
CA ASP A 270 -24.71 13.23 0.30
C ASP A 270 -24.24 12.29 1.42
N GLU A 271 -23.61 11.15 1.05
CA GLU A 271 -23.22 10.12 2.01
C GLU A 271 -21.76 10.23 2.48
N ILE A 272 -20.89 10.93 1.71
CA ILE A 272 -19.46 11.02 2.02
C ILE A 272 -18.99 12.47 2.07
N THR A 273 -19.03 13.21 0.94
CA THR A 273 -18.26 14.45 0.84
C THR A 273 -18.89 15.61 1.60
N ALA A 274 -20.22 15.77 1.58
CA ALA A 274 -20.90 16.82 2.34
C ALA A 274 -20.83 16.59 3.86
N PRO A 275 -21.11 15.38 4.41
CA PRO A 275 -20.94 15.11 5.84
C PRO A 275 -19.52 15.34 6.37
N LEU A 276 -18.51 15.04 5.56
CA LEU A 276 -17.10 15.18 5.93
C LEU A 276 -16.51 16.56 5.64
N GLY A 277 -17.24 17.45 4.92
CA GLY A 277 -16.76 18.76 4.51
C GLY A 277 -15.66 18.71 3.43
N MET A 278 -15.70 17.70 2.56
CA MET A 278 -14.74 17.52 1.46
C MET A 278 -15.19 18.32 0.22
N HIS A 279 -15.09 19.64 0.31
CA HIS A 279 -15.72 20.57 -0.64
C HIS A 279 -15.08 20.58 -2.03
N ARG A 280 -13.86 20.04 -2.19
CA ARG A 280 -13.14 19.95 -3.47
C ARG A 280 -13.09 18.51 -3.99
N THR A 281 -14.04 17.65 -3.56
CA THR A 281 -14.14 16.24 -3.96
C THR A 281 -15.49 15.97 -4.61
N ARG A 282 -15.46 15.63 -5.93
CA ARG A 282 -16.67 15.37 -6.71
C ARG A 282 -16.37 14.75 -8.07
N PHE A 283 -17.38 14.17 -8.68
CA PHE A 283 -17.42 13.94 -10.12
C PHE A 283 -17.66 15.26 -10.86
N ASN A 284 -17.24 15.31 -12.13
CA ASN A 284 -17.50 16.43 -13.05
C ASN A 284 -17.29 17.81 -12.39
N PRO A 285 -16.05 18.20 -12.10
CA PRO A 285 -15.77 19.50 -11.51
C PRO A 285 -16.25 20.62 -12.45
N PRO A 286 -16.79 21.75 -11.91
CA PRO A 286 -17.25 22.85 -12.75
C PRO A 286 -16.07 23.46 -13.50
N LEU A 287 -16.31 23.99 -14.69
CA LEU A 287 -15.28 24.63 -15.53
C LEU A 287 -14.49 25.73 -14.81
N SER A 288 -15.10 26.39 -13.84
CA SER A 288 -14.42 27.41 -13.01
C SER A 288 -13.27 26.82 -12.17
N TRP A 289 -13.23 25.50 -11.95
CA TRP A 289 -12.13 24.84 -11.24
C TRP A 289 -10.95 24.51 -12.14
N ARG A 290 -11.11 24.56 -13.45
CA ARG A 290 -10.08 24.13 -14.41
C ARG A 290 -8.69 24.72 -14.14
N PRO A 291 -8.53 26.02 -13.78
CA PRO A 291 -7.22 26.57 -13.43
C PRO A 291 -6.57 25.94 -12.20
N ASP A 292 -7.38 25.37 -11.29
CA ASP A 292 -6.92 24.71 -10.08
C ASP A 292 -6.69 23.20 -10.27
N ILE A 293 -6.95 22.64 -11.46
CA ILE A 293 -6.87 21.19 -11.72
C ILE A 293 -5.55 20.90 -12.45
N ALA A 294 -4.88 19.82 -12.03
CA ALA A 294 -3.72 19.31 -12.74
C ALA A 294 -4.13 18.68 -14.08
N ALA A 295 -3.43 19.04 -15.17
CA ALA A 295 -3.62 18.39 -16.46
C ALA A 295 -3.16 16.93 -16.41
N THR A 296 -3.82 16.09 -17.20
CA THR A 296 -3.48 14.68 -17.33
C THR A 296 -2.77 14.44 -18.67
N GLU A 297 -3.41 13.95 -19.69
CA GLU A 297 -2.78 13.44 -20.90
C GLU A 297 -3.17 14.22 -22.14
N ASP A 298 -2.27 14.33 -23.10
CA ASP A 298 -2.61 14.68 -24.48
C ASP A 298 -3.16 13.39 -25.13
N ALA A 299 -4.46 13.14 -24.90
CA ALA A 299 -5.12 11.89 -25.23
C ALA A 299 -5.48 11.83 -26.70
N ARG A 300 -4.66 11.13 -27.50
CA ARG A 300 -4.86 10.88 -28.94
C ARG A 300 -4.46 9.45 -29.33
N PRO A 301 -4.98 8.90 -30.43
CA PRO A 301 -4.43 7.70 -31.02
C PRO A 301 -2.93 7.89 -31.39
N PRO A 302 -2.07 6.85 -31.27
CA PRO A 302 -2.43 5.47 -30.95
C PRO A 302 -2.45 5.13 -29.44
N TRP A 303 -2.03 6.02 -28.53
CA TRP A 303 -1.90 5.70 -27.11
C TRP A 303 -3.19 5.87 -26.31
N SER A 304 -4.15 6.68 -26.81
CA SER A 304 -5.50 6.75 -26.27
C SER A 304 -6.52 6.21 -27.26
N GLY A 305 -7.61 5.65 -26.75
CA GLY A 305 -8.72 5.17 -27.56
C GLY A 305 -9.63 6.28 -28.10
N LEU A 306 -9.49 7.49 -27.57
CA LEU A 306 -10.25 8.69 -27.95
C LEU A 306 -9.27 9.82 -28.31
N ASP A 307 -9.65 10.63 -29.30
CA ASP A 307 -8.93 11.86 -29.63
C ASP A 307 -9.59 13.05 -28.91
N ARG A 308 -8.97 13.48 -27.80
CA ARG A 308 -9.47 14.57 -26.95
C ARG A 308 -8.45 15.72 -26.80
N GLY A 309 -7.24 15.55 -27.37
CA GLY A 309 -6.13 16.45 -27.10
C GLY A 309 -5.75 16.48 -25.63
N MET A 310 -5.32 17.64 -25.12
CA MET A 310 -4.93 17.79 -23.72
C MET A 310 -6.13 17.70 -22.78
N VAL A 311 -6.26 16.59 -22.07
CA VAL A 311 -7.31 16.32 -21.08
C VAL A 311 -6.98 17.11 -19.80
N TRP A 312 -7.84 18.07 -19.49
CA TRP A 312 -7.65 19.00 -18.39
C TRP A 312 -8.99 19.50 -17.84
N GLY A 313 -9.31 19.16 -16.60
CA GLY A 313 -10.57 19.52 -15.95
C GLY A 313 -11.72 18.59 -16.28
N GLU A 314 -11.45 17.51 -16.98
CA GLU A 314 -12.36 16.39 -17.25
C GLU A 314 -11.67 15.05 -16.96
N VAL A 315 -12.46 13.98 -16.77
CA VAL A 315 -11.93 12.66 -16.42
C VAL A 315 -11.03 12.09 -17.51
N HIS A 316 -9.88 11.56 -17.10
CA HIS A 316 -8.89 10.96 -18.00
C HIS A 316 -9.37 9.63 -18.59
N ASP A 317 -9.93 8.73 -17.76
CA ASP A 317 -10.35 7.40 -18.16
C ASP A 317 -11.39 7.45 -19.30
N GLU A 318 -11.14 6.72 -20.38
CA GLU A 318 -11.96 6.73 -21.59
C GLU A 318 -13.37 6.18 -21.36
N ASN A 319 -13.48 5.11 -20.54
CA ASN A 319 -14.79 4.52 -20.21
C ASN A 319 -15.58 5.46 -19.30
N ALA A 320 -14.97 5.99 -18.26
CA ALA A 320 -15.64 6.94 -17.37
C ALA A 320 -16.08 8.21 -18.14
N HIS A 321 -15.24 8.72 -19.06
CA HIS A 321 -15.60 9.83 -19.93
C HIS A 321 -16.85 9.52 -20.76
N SER A 322 -16.88 8.37 -21.42
CA SER A 322 -18.02 7.94 -22.24
C SER A 322 -19.30 7.66 -21.42
N MET A 323 -19.15 7.41 -20.12
CA MET A 323 -20.25 7.25 -19.17
C MET A 323 -20.71 8.59 -18.56
N GLY A 324 -20.35 9.72 -19.16
CA GLY A 324 -20.72 11.04 -18.68
C GLY A 324 -19.89 11.55 -17.50
N GLY A 325 -18.71 10.98 -17.27
CA GLY A 325 -17.78 11.40 -16.22
C GLY A 325 -18.10 10.84 -14.83
N VAL A 326 -19.14 9.99 -14.71
CA VAL A 326 -19.56 9.36 -13.43
C VAL A 326 -19.48 7.86 -13.56
N ALA A 327 -18.44 7.25 -12.99
CA ALA A 327 -18.22 5.83 -13.06
C ALA A 327 -17.64 5.28 -11.75
N GLY A 328 -18.06 4.07 -11.38
CA GLY A 328 -17.67 3.45 -10.11
C GLY A 328 -16.17 3.17 -9.99
N HIS A 329 -15.46 3.07 -11.11
CA HIS A 329 -14.04 2.74 -11.17
C HIS A 329 -13.12 3.95 -11.29
N ALA A 330 -13.61 5.14 -11.74
CA ALA A 330 -12.83 6.35 -11.99
C ALA A 330 -13.73 7.59 -12.11
N GLY A 331 -13.16 8.80 -12.13
CA GLY A 331 -13.86 10.06 -12.43
C GLY A 331 -14.04 11.00 -11.24
N ILE A 332 -13.65 10.61 -10.03
CA ILE A 332 -13.65 11.52 -8.88
C ILE A 332 -12.42 12.42 -8.95
N PHE A 333 -12.65 13.72 -8.79
CA PHE A 333 -11.62 14.73 -8.58
C PHE A 333 -11.52 15.09 -7.11
N SER A 334 -10.30 15.28 -6.61
CA SER A 334 -10.07 15.69 -5.23
C SER A 334 -8.73 16.39 -5.06
N ARG A 335 -8.51 16.98 -3.88
CA ARG A 335 -7.22 17.54 -3.44
C ARG A 335 -6.67 16.74 -2.24
N ALA A 336 -5.38 16.91 -1.96
CA ALA A 336 -4.70 16.17 -0.89
C ALA A 336 -5.35 16.37 0.49
N TRP A 337 -5.79 17.58 0.82
CA TRP A 337 -6.43 17.85 2.11
C TRP A 337 -7.75 17.11 2.29
N ASP A 338 -8.59 17.05 1.26
CA ASP A 338 -9.87 16.32 1.32
C ASP A 338 -9.63 14.81 1.46
N LEU A 339 -8.65 14.25 0.74
CA LEU A 339 -8.24 12.84 0.93
C LEU A 339 -7.66 12.60 2.34
N ALA A 340 -6.98 13.56 2.94
CA ALA A 340 -6.52 13.46 4.32
C ALA A 340 -7.70 13.42 5.32
N ILE A 341 -8.79 14.13 5.04
CA ILE A 341 -10.03 14.02 5.82
C ILE A 341 -10.59 12.60 5.72
N LEU A 342 -10.65 12.02 4.52
CA LEU A 342 -11.08 10.62 4.32
C LEU A 342 -10.15 9.65 5.05
N ALA A 343 -8.82 9.82 4.90
CA ALA A 343 -7.82 9.01 5.59
C ALA A 343 -8.03 9.03 7.11
N ARG A 344 -8.19 10.22 7.69
CA ARG A 344 -8.43 10.36 9.13
C ARG A 344 -9.77 9.78 9.55
N THR A 345 -10.82 9.90 8.72
CA THR A 345 -12.12 9.30 8.96
C THR A 345 -12.00 7.78 9.12
N LEU A 346 -11.31 7.12 8.20
CA LEU A 346 -11.12 5.67 8.23
C LEU A 346 -10.27 5.26 9.44
N LEU A 347 -9.13 5.92 9.67
CA LEU A 347 -8.27 5.65 10.85
C LEU A 347 -8.96 5.95 12.19
N ASN A 348 -10.02 6.76 12.20
CA ASN A 348 -10.90 6.99 13.37
C ASN A 348 -12.07 5.98 13.47
N GLY A 349 -12.06 4.89 12.68
CA GLY A 349 -13.17 3.94 12.65
C GLY A 349 -14.45 4.52 12.06
N GLY A 350 -14.32 5.25 10.95
CA GLY A 350 -15.42 5.76 10.15
C GLY A 350 -16.03 7.11 10.60
N ALA A 351 -15.34 7.87 11.46
CA ALA A 351 -15.83 9.15 11.96
C ALA A 351 -14.83 10.29 11.85
N TYR A 352 -15.31 11.50 11.58
CA TYR A 352 -14.52 12.74 11.57
C TYR A 352 -15.29 13.85 12.28
N GLY A 353 -14.74 14.39 13.37
CA GLY A 353 -15.47 15.34 14.21
C GLY A 353 -16.82 14.80 14.69
N ARG A 354 -17.90 15.43 14.27
CA ARG A 354 -19.27 14.99 14.61
C ARG A 354 -19.85 14.03 13.55
N ALA A 355 -19.30 14.01 12.35
CA ALA A 355 -19.79 13.16 11.27
C ALA A 355 -19.31 11.71 11.45
N ARG A 356 -20.16 10.77 11.02
CA ARG A 356 -19.85 9.35 10.91
C ARG A 356 -20.39 8.85 9.58
N ILE A 357 -19.56 8.24 8.78
CA ILE A 357 -19.94 7.67 7.48
C ILE A 357 -19.93 6.13 7.50
N LEU A 358 -19.21 5.52 8.44
CA LEU A 358 -19.12 4.06 8.62
C LEU A 358 -19.06 3.71 10.12
N ALA A 359 -19.55 2.55 10.48
CA ALA A 359 -19.30 1.96 11.80
C ALA A 359 -17.84 1.46 11.90
N PRO A 360 -17.25 1.40 13.13
CA PRO A 360 -15.89 0.87 13.30
C PRO A 360 -15.70 -0.56 12.76
N ALA A 361 -16.71 -1.43 12.95
CA ALA A 361 -16.69 -2.79 12.45
C ALA A 361 -16.62 -2.86 10.91
N SER A 362 -17.28 -1.93 10.23
CA SER A 362 -17.25 -1.86 8.76
C SER A 362 -15.91 -1.38 8.23
N VAL A 363 -15.26 -0.45 8.92
CA VAL A 363 -13.89 -0.05 8.57
C VAL A 363 -12.93 -1.22 8.79
N GLU A 364 -13.07 -1.95 9.90
CA GLU A 364 -12.27 -3.15 10.16
C GLU A 364 -12.49 -4.21 9.06
N LEU A 365 -13.73 -4.41 8.64
CA LEU A 365 -14.07 -5.30 7.55
C LEU A 365 -13.42 -4.87 6.23
N MET A 366 -13.39 -3.57 5.92
CA MET A 366 -12.72 -3.05 4.72
C MET A 366 -11.20 -3.29 4.73
N PHE A 367 -10.58 -3.41 5.91
CA PHE A 367 -9.14 -3.65 6.09
C PHE A 367 -8.82 -5.12 6.43
N THR A 368 -9.81 -6.02 6.33
CA THR A 368 -9.62 -7.47 6.48
C THR A 368 -9.26 -8.07 5.13
N ASP A 369 -8.23 -8.92 5.10
CA ASP A 369 -7.84 -9.62 3.88
C ASP A 369 -8.82 -10.75 3.54
N PHE A 370 -9.50 -10.62 2.41
CA PHE A 370 -10.38 -11.62 1.84
C PHE A 370 -9.69 -12.51 0.80
N ASN A 371 -8.47 -12.16 0.41
CA ASN A 371 -7.71 -12.81 -0.65
C ASN A 371 -6.61 -13.73 -0.11
N THR A 372 -6.78 -14.31 1.07
CA THR A 372 -5.80 -15.19 1.73
C THR A 372 -5.37 -16.39 0.86
N ALA A 373 -6.18 -16.76 -0.15
CA ALA A 373 -5.84 -17.78 -1.14
C ALA A 373 -4.88 -17.27 -2.24
N PHE A 374 -4.62 -15.97 -2.32
CA PHE A 374 -3.81 -15.31 -3.36
C PHE A 374 -2.69 -14.47 -2.73
N PRO A 375 -1.63 -15.11 -2.17
CA PRO A 375 -0.53 -14.39 -1.55
C PRO A 375 0.13 -13.39 -2.49
N GLY A 376 0.32 -12.14 -2.04
CA GLY A 376 0.82 -11.02 -2.83
C GLY A 376 -0.28 -10.15 -3.44
N ASP A 377 -1.54 -10.62 -3.40
CA ASP A 377 -2.73 -9.91 -3.87
C ASP A 377 -3.74 -9.71 -2.71
N GLU A 378 -3.23 -9.43 -1.52
CA GLU A 378 -4.02 -9.18 -0.32
C GLU A 378 -4.97 -8.00 -0.56
N HIS A 379 -6.26 -8.23 -0.31
CA HIS A 379 -7.31 -7.26 -0.65
C HIS A 379 -8.46 -7.27 0.36
N GLY A 380 -8.78 -6.09 0.86
CA GLY A 380 -9.98 -5.85 1.66
C GLY A 380 -11.17 -5.44 0.78
N LEU A 381 -12.23 -4.88 1.37
CA LEU A 381 -13.36 -4.40 0.59
C LEU A 381 -13.01 -3.06 -0.09
N GLY A 382 -12.49 -3.17 -1.33
CA GLY A 382 -12.06 -2.07 -2.16
C GLY A 382 -10.66 -1.53 -1.89
N PHE A 383 -9.99 -1.97 -0.81
CA PHE A 383 -8.62 -1.57 -0.50
C PHE A 383 -7.63 -2.66 -0.86
N GLU A 384 -6.56 -2.29 -1.55
CA GLU A 384 -5.34 -3.11 -1.63
C GLU A 384 -4.67 -3.11 -0.24
N LEU A 385 -4.21 -4.27 0.22
CA LEU A 385 -3.55 -4.43 1.53
C LEU A 385 -2.11 -4.90 1.34
N HIS A 386 -1.19 -4.46 2.22
CA HIS A 386 0.19 -4.99 2.31
C HIS A 386 0.99 -4.92 1.00
N GLN A 387 0.78 -3.90 0.16
CA GLN A 387 1.39 -3.79 -1.17
C GLN A 387 2.71 -3.02 -1.16
N HIS A 388 3.85 -3.69 -1.02
CA HIS A 388 5.18 -3.08 -0.99
C HIS A 388 5.49 -2.25 -2.25
N TRP A 389 4.92 -2.61 -3.42
CA TRP A 389 5.22 -1.96 -4.70
C TRP A 389 4.81 -0.46 -4.79
N TYR A 390 3.98 0.03 -3.89
CA TYR A 390 3.68 1.46 -3.74
C TYR A 390 3.62 1.95 -2.29
N MET A 391 3.38 1.05 -1.32
CA MET A 391 3.38 1.39 0.10
C MET A 391 4.79 1.37 0.70
N GLY A 392 5.79 0.83 -0.02
CA GLY A 392 7.16 0.73 0.45
C GLY A 392 7.25 0.17 1.87
N ALA A 393 8.09 0.76 2.69
CA ALA A 393 8.27 0.38 4.10
C ALA A 393 7.10 0.75 5.03
N MET A 394 6.05 1.43 4.53
CA MET A 394 4.79 1.54 5.27
C MET A 394 3.98 0.25 5.25
N ALA A 395 4.25 -0.66 4.28
CA ALA A 395 3.50 -1.90 4.13
C ALA A 395 3.60 -2.77 5.39
N THR A 396 2.44 -3.10 5.96
CA THR A 396 2.23 -4.08 7.01
C THR A 396 0.99 -4.89 6.64
N PRO A 397 0.71 -6.04 7.24
CA PRO A 397 -0.54 -6.78 6.99
C PRO A 397 -1.82 -5.95 7.21
N ARG A 398 -1.71 -4.82 7.90
CA ARG A 398 -2.82 -3.92 8.20
C ARG A 398 -2.82 -2.63 7.36
N THR A 399 -1.75 -2.36 6.60
CA THR A 399 -1.66 -1.16 5.76
C THR A 399 -2.57 -1.31 4.56
N ALA A 400 -3.43 -0.32 4.37
CA ALA A 400 -4.44 -0.29 3.32
C ALA A 400 -4.23 0.92 2.40
N GLY A 401 -4.58 0.80 1.14
CA GLY A 401 -4.45 1.92 0.21
C GLY A 401 -4.99 1.62 -1.17
N HIS A 402 -4.75 2.55 -2.07
CA HIS A 402 -5.02 2.40 -3.50
C HIS A 402 -4.18 3.37 -4.31
N THR A 403 -3.93 3.04 -5.57
CA THR A 403 -3.26 3.91 -6.52
C THR A 403 -4.19 4.34 -7.65
N GLY A 404 -3.85 5.44 -8.33
CA GLY A 404 -4.53 5.92 -9.53
C GLY A 404 -3.59 5.98 -10.73
N PHE A 405 -4.13 5.66 -11.91
CA PHE A 405 -3.39 5.64 -13.18
C PHE A 405 -2.74 6.99 -13.49
N THR A 406 -3.39 8.09 -13.14
CA THR A 406 -2.90 9.46 -13.32
C THR A 406 -1.66 9.80 -12.49
N GLY A 407 -1.30 8.99 -11.50
CA GLY A 407 -0.14 9.21 -10.61
C GLY A 407 -0.51 9.46 -9.16
N THR A 408 -1.76 9.26 -8.79
CA THR A 408 -2.29 9.46 -7.43
C THR A 408 -2.11 8.22 -6.56
N SER A 409 -2.04 8.40 -5.24
CA SER A 409 -2.09 7.32 -4.25
C SER A 409 -2.52 7.80 -2.86
N LEU A 410 -3.12 6.88 -2.13
CA LEU A 410 -3.49 7.02 -0.72
C LEU A 410 -3.00 5.78 0.02
N VAL A 411 -2.26 5.96 1.12
CA VAL A 411 -1.78 4.88 2.00
C VAL A 411 -2.18 5.19 3.44
N LEU A 412 -2.76 4.21 4.12
CA LEU A 412 -3.22 4.27 5.50
C LEU A 412 -2.52 3.17 6.29
N ASP A 413 -1.83 3.52 7.37
CA ASP A 413 -1.24 2.56 8.29
C ASP A 413 -1.92 2.63 9.66
N PRO A 414 -2.91 1.76 9.94
CA PRO A 414 -3.57 1.72 11.24
C PRO A 414 -2.64 1.36 12.39
N THR A 415 -1.52 0.66 12.13
CA THR A 415 -0.57 0.23 13.16
C THR A 415 0.16 1.42 13.79
N THR A 416 0.51 2.41 12.97
CA THR A 416 1.23 3.62 13.43
C THR A 416 0.34 4.86 13.47
N ASP A 417 -0.94 4.74 13.07
CA ASP A 417 -1.90 5.84 12.91
C ASP A 417 -1.40 6.92 11.93
N ALA A 418 -0.65 6.49 10.90
CA ALA A 418 -0.06 7.36 9.88
C ALA A 418 -0.78 7.23 8.53
N PHE A 419 -0.69 8.28 7.72
CA PHE A 419 -1.23 8.29 6.36
C PHE A 419 -0.35 9.11 5.42
N LEU A 420 -0.28 8.67 4.15
CA LEU A 420 0.44 9.32 3.07
C LEU A 420 -0.46 9.50 1.86
N ILE A 421 -0.44 10.69 1.30
CA ILE A 421 -1.13 11.04 0.07
C ILE A 421 -0.09 11.62 -0.90
N VAL A 422 0.01 11.02 -2.08
CA VAL A 422 0.85 11.50 -3.17
C VAL A 422 -0.05 11.68 -4.38
N LEU A 423 -0.25 12.92 -4.81
CA LEU A 423 -1.04 13.25 -5.98
C LEU A 423 -0.11 13.82 -7.04
N GLY A 424 0.30 12.98 -8.01
CA GLY A 424 1.12 13.37 -9.13
C GLY A 424 0.33 13.35 -10.44
N ASN A 425 0.75 14.15 -11.43
CA ASN A 425 0.23 14.10 -12.80
C ASN A 425 1.18 13.31 -13.72
N SER A 426 1.37 12.01 -13.40
CA SER A 426 2.38 11.15 -14.04
C SER A 426 2.11 10.83 -15.51
N VAL A 427 0.89 11.02 -15.98
CA VAL A 427 0.52 10.85 -17.40
C VAL A 427 0.56 12.16 -18.20
N HIS A 428 1.04 13.23 -17.61
CA HIS A 428 1.19 14.54 -18.30
C HIS A 428 2.61 14.70 -18.86
N PRO A 429 2.81 14.71 -20.21
CA PRO A 429 1.78 14.82 -21.23
C PRO A 429 1.30 13.51 -21.83
N VAL A 430 1.92 12.35 -21.52
CA VAL A 430 1.58 11.07 -22.14
C VAL A 430 1.78 9.89 -21.17
N ARG A 431 0.86 8.92 -21.23
CA ARG A 431 0.84 7.72 -20.36
C ARG A 431 2.05 6.79 -20.50
N SER A 432 2.73 6.82 -21.64
CA SER A 432 3.88 5.93 -21.93
C SER A 432 5.15 6.32 -21.16
N TRP A 433 5.25 7.54 -20.62
CA TRP A 433 6.46 8.00 -19.96
C TRP A 433 6.67 7.26 -18.63
N ARG A 434 5.73 7.38 -17.70
CA ARG A 434 5.86 6.71 -16.38
C ARG A 434 4.50 6.41 -15.75
N SER A 435 4.43 5.28 -15.06
CA SER A 435 3.24 4.86 -14.31
C SER A 435 3.30 5.17 -12.80
N GLY A 436 4.46 5.58 -12.29
CA GLY A 436 4.55 6.23 -11.00
C GLY A 436 4.79 5.39 -9.74
N SER A 437 5.39 4.18 -9.80
CA SER A 437 5.68 3.43 -8.56
C SER A 437 6.85 3.99 -7.76
N ALA A 438 7.96 4.38 -8.39
CA ALA A 438 9.16 4.83 -7.68
C ALA A 438 8.92 6.05 -6.77
N PRO A 439 8.22 7.12 -7.19
CA PRO A 439 7.91 8.22 -6.30
C PRO A 439 7.05 7.82 -5.10
N ARG A 440 6.10 6.88 -5.28
CA ARG A 440 5.24 6.37 -4.20
C ARG A 440 6.06 5.60 -3.18
N VAL A 441 6.92 4.67 -3.63
CA VAL A 441 7.80 3.87 -2.75
C VAL A 441 8.78 4.76 -1.99
N ALA A 442 9.46 5.69 -2.67
CA ALA A 442 10.43 6.58 -2.04
C ALA A 442 9.78 7.41 -0.92
N THR A 443 8.64 8.06 -1.20
CA THR A 443 7.93 8.87 -0.20
C THR A 443 7.40 8.03 0.96
N ALA A 444 6.88 6.82 0.69
CA ALA A 444 6.40 5.89 1.71
C ALA A 444 7.53 5.38 2.62
N ASN A 445 8.71 5.08 2.06
CA ASN A 445 9.89 4.70 2.83
C ASN A 445 10.29 5.80 3.82
N GLN A 446 10.28 7.05 3.38
CA GLN A 446 10.63 8.17 4.26
C GLN A 446 9.58 8.43 5.35
N LEU A 447 8.28 8.29 5.05
CA LEU A 447 7.27 8.39 6.10
C LEU A 447 7.37 7.23 7.10
N ALA A 448 7.61 6.00 6.64
CA ALA A 448 7.86 4.87 7.53
C ALA A 448 9.07 5.14 8.43
N ARG A 449 10.16 5.72 7.87
CA ARG A 449 11.36 6.11 8.64
C ARG A 449 11.07 7.23 9.62
N ALA A 450 10.14 8.12 9.30
CA ALA A 450 9.75 9.22 10.20
C ALA A 450 9.02 8.75 11.47
N VAL A 451 8.41 7.56 11.46
CA VAL A 451 7.85 6.95 12.67
C VAL A 451 8.98 6.38 13.53
N PRO A 452 9.27 6.95 14.71
CA PRO A 452 10.41 6.51 15.50
C PRO A 452 10.23 5.11 16.08
N VAL A 453 11.31 4.32 16.10
CA VAL A 453 11.42 3.07 16.85
C VAL A 453 12.27 3.35 18.10
N ARG A 454 11.59 3.62 19.21
CA ARG A 454 12.29 3.93 20.45
C ARG A 454 13.15 2.74 20.91
N PRO A 455 14.40 2.96 21.37
CA PRO A 455 15.24 1.91 21.92
C PRO A 455 14.53 1.10 23.00
N ALA A 456 14.76 -0.21 23.04
CA ALA A 456 14.24 -1.08 24.09
C ALA A 456 14.92 -0.79 25.44
N ARG A 457 16.18 -0.39 25.38
CA ARG A 457 17.01 -0.07 26.56
C ARG A 457 17.89 1.16 26.31
N GLY A 458 18.09 1.97 27.31
CA GLY A 458 18.99 3.11 27.23
C GLY A 458 18.52 4.19 26.25
N ARG A 459 19.46 4.78 25.52
CA ARG A 459 19.23 5.98 24.69
C ARG A 459 19.32 5.72 23.18
N THR A 460 19.90 4.62 22.76
CA THR A 460 20.12 4.28 21.35
C THR A 460 20.12 2.76 21.16
N ALA A 461 19.62 2.31 20.02
CA ALA A 461 19.71 0.93 19.54
C ALA A 461 20.57 0.85 18.29
N TRP A 462 21.01 -0.32 17.88
CA TRP A 462 21.64 -0.58 16.58
C TRP A 462 20.58 -0.70 15.50
N PHE A 463 20.73 0.04 14.42
CA PHE A 463 19.80 0.08 13.29
C PHE A 463 20.51 -0.34 11.99
N SER A 464 19.91 -1.26 11.25
CA SER A 464 20.46 -1.84 10.02
C SER A 464 20.41 -0.93 8.79
N GLY A 465 19.73 0.22 8.88
CA GLY A 465 19.36 0.98 7.67
C GLY A 465 18.14 0.42 6.95
N MET A 466 17.78 1.08 5.83
CA MET A 466 16.66 0.74 4.94
C MET A 466 17.10 0.75 3.47
N GLU A 467 18.36 0.46 3.20
CA GLU A 467 18.89 0.45 1.83
C GLU A 467 18.60 -0.89 1.16
N SER A 468 18.11 -0.88 -0.09
CA SER A 468 17.90 -2.08 -0.89
C SER A 468 19.20 -2.56 -1.53
N GLY A 469 19.32 -3.88 -1.78
CA GLY A 469 20.47 -4.49 -2.45
C GLY A 469 21.74 -4.47 -1.60
N THR A 470 21.63 -4.45 -0.28
CA THR A 470 22.76 -4.34 0.65
C THR A 470 22.88 -5.53 1.59
N THR A 471 24.06 -5.68 2.18
CA THR A 471 24.30 -6.58 3.31
C THR A 471 25.08 -5.83 4.38
N GLY A 472 24.47 -5.70 5.55
CA GLY A 472 25.10 -5.09 6.72
C GLY A 472 25.38 -6.13 7.81
N THR A 473 26.42 -5.93 8.62
CA THR A 473 26.79 -6.80 9.73
C THR A 473 27.05 -6.02 11.01
N LEU A 474 26.60 -6.58 12.14
CA LEU A 474 26.88 -6.11 13.49
C LEU A 474 27.58 -7.23 14.24
N THR A 475 28.92 -7.16 14.35
CA THR A 475 29.77 -8.21 14.90
C THR A 475 30.12 -7.90 16.36
N LEU A 476 29.82 -8.85 17.24
CA LEU A 476 30.19 -8.77 18.66
C LEU A 476 31.63 -9.24 18.86
N PRO A 477 32.36 -8.63 19.80
CA PRO A 477 33.71 -9.08 20.12
C PRO A 477 33.68 -10.49 20.70
N HIS A 478 34.76 -11.21 20.48
CA HIS A 478 34.98 -12.50 21.15
C HIS A 478 34.93 -12.32 22.68
N ALA A 479 34.15 -13.16 23.34
CA ALA A 479 33.99 -13.17 24.78
C ALA A 479 34.20 -14.59 25.30
N ALA A 480 35.39 -14.83 25.86
CA ALA A 480 35.80 -16.13 26.39
C ALA A 480 34.78 -16.69 27.41
N GLY A 481 34.38 -17.95 27.23
CA GLY A 481 33.42 -18.63 28.08
C GLY A 481 31.95 -18.23 27.88
N ALA A 482 31.62 -17.41 26.89
CA ALA A 482 30.24 -17.11 26.54
C ALA A 482 29.49 -18.38 26.12
N ALA A 483 28.30 -18.57 26.69
CA ALA A 483 27.45 -19.77 26.45
C ALA A 483 26.04 -19.39 25.96
N ARG A 484 25.64 -18.13 26.10
CA ARG A 484 24.34 -17.61 25.66
C ARG A 484 24.40 -16.15 25.27
N LEU A 485 23.72 -15.79 24.17
CA LEU A 485 23.38 -14.42 23.80
C LEU A 485 21.99 -14.07 24.31
N GLU A 486 21.82 -12.89 24.87
CA GLU A 486 20.54 -12.25 25.14
C GLU A 486 20.53 -10.85 24.53
N CYS A 487 19.44 -10.45 23.88
CA CYS A 487 19.21 -9.09 23.37
C CYS A 487 17.73 -8.81 23.16
N ALA A 488 17.40 -7.60 22.76
CA ALA A 488 16.12 -7.22 22.19
C ALA A 488 16.28 -7.10 20.67
N LEU A 489 15.31 -7.60 19.89
CA LEU A 489 15.25 -7.57 18.44
C LEU A 489 13.90 -6.98 18.01
N TRP A 490 13.94 -6.04 17.10
CA TRP A 490 12.79 -5.50 16.42
C TRP A 490 13.05 -5.60 14.92
N TRP A 491 12.08 -6.13 14.14
CA TRP A 491 12.25 -6.24 12.70
C TRP A 491 10.94 -5.98 11.97
N ASP A 492 11.08 -5.38 10.80
CA ASP A 492 10.04 -5.21 9.81
C ASP A 492 10.75 -5.15 8.44
N THR A 493 10.66 -6.24 7.69
CA THR A 493 11.43 -6.46 6.46
C THR A 493 10.50 -6.96 5.36
N GLU A 494 10.89 -6.89 4.09
CA GLU A 494 10.12 -7.47 3.00
C GLU A 494 10.01 -8.99 3.21
N PRO A 495 8.77 -9.55 3.31
CA PRO A 495 8.60 -10.96 3.60
C PRO A 495 9.25 -11.87 2.55
N GLY A 496 10.10 -12.80 3.00
CA GLY A 496 10.73 -13.81 2.14
C GLY A 496 11.85 -13.30 1.23
N ALA A 497 12.03 -11.97 1.09
CA ALA A 497 13.09 -11.34 0.29
C ALA A 497 14.21 -10.82 1.18
N ASP A 498 13.87 -10.07 2.23
CA ASP A 498 14.82 -9.52 3.19
C ASP A 498 14.87 -10.37 4.46
N ALA A 499 16.06 -10.56 5.03
CA ALA A 499 16.21 -11.33 6.27
C ALA A 499 17.33 -10.81 7.16
N THR A 500 17.14 -10.94 8.47
CA THR A 500 18.23 -10.81 9.44
C THR A 500 18.55 -12.18 10.05
N ALA A 501 19.83 -12.51 10.14
CA ALA A 501 20.33 -13.78 10.64
C ALA A 501 21.33 -13.55 11.78
N LEU A 502 21.23 -14.39 12.82
CA LEU A 502 22.27 -14.55 13.84
C LEU A 502 23.23 -15.64 13.39
N GLU A 503 24.51 -15.33 13.32
CA GLU A 503 25.54 -16.23 12.82
C GLU A 503 26.72 -16.30 13.79
N SER A 504 27.42 -17.44 13.80
CA SER A 504 28.63 -17.67 14.58
C SER A 504 29.79 -18.14 13.71
N SER A 505 31.00 -17.79 14.10
CA SER A 505 32.25 -18.23 13.48
C SER A 505 33.22 -18.78 14.54
N ALA A 506 33.79 -19.96 14.27
CA ALA A 506 34.83 -20.59 15.10
C ALA A 506 36.26 -20.40 14.54
N ASP A 507 36.39 -19.74 13.37
CA ASP A 507 37.64 -19.60 12.63
C ASP A 507 38.03 -18.13 12.40
N GLY A 508 37.67 -17.26 13.35
CA GLY A 508 38.01 -15.84 13.31
C GLY A 508 37.26 -15.03 12.25
N GLY A 509 36.07 -15.48 11.83
CA GLY A 509 35.23 -14.77 10.85
C GLY A 509 35.40 -15.22 9.42
N THR A 510 36.17 -16.28 9.16
CA THR A 510 36.38 -16.82 7.82
C THR A 510 35.14 -17.56 7.32
N THR A 511 34.51 -18.39 8.17
CA THR A 511 33.25 -19.06 7.85
C THR A 511 32.19 -18.77 8.93
N TRP A 512 30.94 -18.71 8.50
CA TRP A 512 29.81 -18.36 9.37
C TRP A 512 28.73 -19.42 9.27
N ARG A 513 28.12 -19.75 10.43
CA ARG A 513 27.02 -20.70 10.54
C ARG A 513 25.85 -20.09 11.28
N PRO A 514 24.60 -20.38 10.86
CA PRO A 514 23.42 -19.91 11.57
C PRO A 514 23.40 -20.37 13.04
N VAL A 515 22.96 -19.51 13.94
CA VAL A 515 22.75 -19.82 15.34
C VAL A 515 21.24 -19.81 15.62
N PRO A 516 20.62 -20.96 15.90
CA PRO A 516 19.21 -21.00 16.30
C PRO A 516 18.97 -20.14 17.55
N PHE A 517 17.82 -19.48 17.60
CA PHE A 517 17.42 -18.67 18.75
C PHE A 517 15.92 -18.77 19.03
N THR A 518 15.51 -18.27 20.18
CA THR A 518 14.09 -18.11 20.54
C THR A 518 13.78 -16.65 20.75
N THR A 519 12.54 -16.25 20.42
CA THR A 519 11.98 -14.96 20.81
C THR A 519 10.91 -15.16 21.88
N ASP A 520 10.86 -14.22 22.84
CA ASP A 520 9.89 -14.18 23.94
C ASP A 520 9.76 -15.48 24.75
N GLY A 521 10.86 -16.24 24.77
CA GLY A 521 10.97 -17.49 25.52
C GLY A 521 10.27 -18.70 24.89
N HIS A 522 9.50 -18.55 23.81
CA HIS A 522 8.69 -19.64 23.27
C HIS A 522 8.69 -19.78 21.73
N THR A 523 8.92 -18.70 20.97
CA THR A 523 8.93 -18.79 19.50
C THR A 523 10.32 -19.16 19.01
N ALA A 524 10.45 -20.37 18.43
CA ALA A 524 11.72 -20.88 17.94
C ALA A 524 12.03 -20.43 16.51
N HIS A 525 13.29 -20.04 16.27
CA HIS A 525 13.85 -19.72 14.95
C HIS A 525 15.01 -20.68 14.65
N PRO A 526 14.72 -21.93 14.22
CA PRO A 526 15.73 -22.96 14.03
C PRO A 526 16.72 -22.66 12.90
N ALA A 527 16.32 -21.86 11.90
CA ALA A 527 17.20 -21.38 10.84
C ALA A 527 18.15 -20.25 11.29
N GLY A 528 18.01 -19.75 12.52
CA GLY A 528 18.80 -18.62 13.02
C GLY A 528 18.49 -17.30 12.32
N ALA A 529 17.32 -17.16 11.70
CA ALA A 529 16.95 -15.98 10.91
C ALA A 529 15.46 -15.64 11.06
N VAL A 530 15.14 -14.37 10.83
CA VAL A 530 13.77 -13.83 10.75
C VAL A 530 13.61 -12.96 9.52
N SER A 531 12.38 -12.91 8.99
CA SER A 531 11.95 -12.10 7.86
C SER A 531 10.51 -11.66 8.06
N GLY A 532 10.06 -10.65 7.31
CA GLY A 532 8.69 -10.16 7.32
C GLY A 532 8.38 -9.27 8.52
N TRP A 533 7.14 -9.30 8.97
CA TRP A 533 6.60 -8.37 9.95
C TRP A 533 6.56 -8.97 11.36
N SER A 534 7.14 -8.28 12.34
CA SER A 534 7.19 -8.70 13.75
C SER A 534 6.11 -8.06 14.64
N GLY A 535 5.13 -7.37 14.07
CA GLY A 535 4.17 -6.57 14.86
C GLY A 535 4.65 -5.16 15.19
N ARG A 536 5.87 -4.78 14.74
CA ARG A 536 6.53 -3.51 15.11
C ARG A 536 6.68 -3.35 16.62
N VAL A 537 7.01 -4.44 17.28
CA VAL A 537 7.29 -4.51 18.73
C VAL A 537 8.67 -5.10 18.97
N TRP A 538 9.23 -4.82 20.13
CA TRP A 538 10.48 -5.43 20.58
C TRP A 538 10.23 -6.85 21.10
N HIS A 539 11.05 -7.80 20.65
CA HIS A 539 11.07 -9.18 21.10
C HIS A 539 12.34 -9.44 21.89
N THR A 540 12.24 -10.21 22.98
CA THR A 540 13.40 -10.70 23.71
C THR A 540 14.00 -11.88 22.98
N VAL A 541 15.30 -11.86 22.73
CA VAL A 541 16.04 -12.96 22.07
C VAL A 541 16.87 -13.71 23.11
N SER A 542 16.86 -15.04 23.01
CA SER A 542 17.80 -15.91 23.71
C SER A 542 18.35 -16.95 22.72
N ALA A 543 19.68 -17.03 22.64
CA ALA A 543 20.38 -17.96 21.75
C ALA A 543 21.46 -18.72 22.53
N PRO A 544 21.40 -20.06 22.68
CA PRO A 544 22.50 -20.87 23.15
C PRO A 544 23.66 -20.84 22.15
N LEU A 545 24.88 -20.71 22.64
CA LEU A 545 26.06 -20.61 21.78
C LEU A 545 26.77 -21.96 21.68
N PRO A 546 27.31 -22.33 20.50
CA PRO A 546 27.96 -23.61 20.29
C PRO A 546 29.34 -23.72 20.93
N GLY A 547 29.79 -22.69 21.64
CA GLY A 547 31.09 -22.60 22.32
C GLY A 547 31.72 -21.23 22.16
N ASP A 548 33.05 -21.16 22.17
CA ASP A 548 33.83 -19.95 22.10
C ASP A 548 33.93 -19.46 20.64
N VAL A 549 33.04 -18.59 20.24
CA VAL A 549 32.81 -18.15 18.84
C VAL A 549 32.68 -16.63 18.74
N LEU A 550 32.97 -16.11 17.56
CA LEU A 550 32.50 -14.79 17.15
C LEU A 550 31.01 -14.86 16.80
N LEU A 551 30.28 -13.79 17.04
CA LEU A 551 28.85 -13.68 16.72
C LEU A 551 28.63 -12.44 15.85
N ARG A 552 27.67 -12.54 14.93
CA ARG A 552 27.15 -11.37 14.22
C ARG A 552 25.66 -11.45 13.94
N TRP A 553 25.01 -10.32 13.93
CA TRP A 553 23.77 -10.10 13.21
C TRP A 553 24.09 -9.70 11.78
N ARG A 554 23.52 -10.36 10.79
CA ARG A 554 23.66 -10.00 9.38
C ARG A 554 22.27 -9.70 8.80
N TYR A 555 22.09 -8.49 8.27
CA TYR A 555 20.87 -8.09 7.56
C TYR A 555 21.17 -8.02 6.06
N THR A 556 20.35 -8.67 5.24
CA THR A 556 20.47 -8.70 3.78
C THR A 556 19.15 -8.30 3.16
N THR A 557 19.21 -7.39 2.18
CA THR A 557 18.07 -6.92 1.40
C THR A 557 18.26 -7.27 -0.07
N ASP A 558 17.16 -7.52 -0.78
CA ASP A 558 17.17 -7.59 -2.22
C ASP A 558 17.16 -6.19 -2.86
N ARG A 559 17.01 -6.11 -4.20
CA ARG A 559 17.07 -4.84 -4.93
C ARG A 559 15.70 -4.20 -5.16
N ARG A 560 14.62 -4.78 -4.64
CA ARG A 560 13.25 -4.33 -4.94
C ARG A 560 12.70 -3.38 -3.90
N TYR A 561 12.24 -3.93 -2.81
CA TYR A 561 11.58 -3.18 -1.76
C TYR A 561 12.30 -3.39 -0.44
N VAL A 562 11.97 -2.58 0.53
CA VAL A 562 12.50 -2.72 1.90
C VAL A 562 11.37 -2.56 2.89
N GLY A 563 11.48 -3.20 4.04
CA GLY A 563 10.69 -2.88 5.21
C GLY A 563 11.30 -1.71 5.99
N ARG A 564 10.82 -1.51 7.21
CA ARG A 564 11.33 -0.49 8.13
C ARG A 564 12.74 -0.80 8.66
N GLY A 565 13.27 -2.00 8.38
CA GLY A 565 14.58 -2.48 8.78
C GLY A 565 14.58 -3.23 10.10
N VAL A 566 15.76 -3.36 10.66
CA VAL A 566 16.03 -4.17 11.85
C VAL A 566 16.71 -3.33 12.93
N TYR A 567 16.27 -3.52 14.17
CA TYR A 567 16.92 -2.92 15.34
C TYR A 567 17.33 -4.00 16.32
N VAL A 568 18.53 -3.87 16.88
CA VAL A 568 19.07 -4.71 17.96
C VAL A 568 19.49 -3.83 19.12
N ASP A 569 19.15 -4.24 20.34
CA ASP A 569 19.44 -3.46 21.54
C ASP A 569 19.73 -4.37 22.75
N GLY A 570 20.52 -3.87 23.70
CA GLY A 570 20.78 -4.54 24.94
C GLY A 570 21.51 -5.87 24.81
N LEU A 571 22.49 -5.93 23.89
CA LEU A 571 23.33 -7.11 23.63
C LEU A 571 24.11 -7.53 24.88
N ARG A 572 23.92 -8.76 25.35
CA ARG A 572 24.64 -9.36 26.47
C ARG A 572 25.08 -10.78 26.14
N LEU A 573 26.31 -11.12 26.53
CA LEU A 573 26.82 -12.48 26.51
C LEU A 573 26.96 -12.98 27.95
N LEU A 574 26.47 -14.20 28.20
CA LEU A 574 26.46 -14.84 29.51
C LEU A 574 27.26 -16.13 29.44
N ASP A 575 28.01 -16.43 30.51
CA ASP A 575 28.68 -17.74 30.68
C ASP A 575 27.67 -18.83 31.10
N ARG A 576 28.17 -20.09 31.27
CA ARG A 576 27.34 -21.23 31.69
C ARG A 576 26.73 -21.07 33.09
N ALA A 577 27.33 -20.22 33.94
CA ALA A 577 26.81 -19.91 35.27
C ALA A 577 25.82 -18.74 35.27
N GLY A 578 25.52 -18.14 34.09
CA GLY A 578 24.62 -17.02 33.95
C GLY A 578 25.27 -15.68 34.28
N ARG A 579 26.60 -15.60 34.46
CA ARG A 579 27.32 -14.33 34.72
C ARG A 579 27.53 -13.59 33.39
N VAL A 580 27.35 -12.26 33.42
CA VAL A 580 27.51 -11.41 32.23
C VAL A 580 28.99 -11.17 31.95
N VAL A 581 29.49 -11.72 30.85
CA VAL A 581 30.89 -11.58 30.36
C VAL A 581 31.06 -10.46 29.33
N PHE A 582 29.96 -10.03 28.70
CA PHE A 582 29.89 -8.88 27.81
C PHE A 582 28.54 -8.18 28.01
N ASP A 583 28.54 -6.83 28.06
CA ASP A 583 27.32 -6.02 28.19
C ASP A 583 27.45 -4.73 27.36
N GLU A 584 26.63 -4.57 26.33
CA GLU A 584 26.58 -3.37 25.50
C GLU A 584 26.35 -2.08 26.32
N ALA A 585 25.66 -2.14 27.45
CA ALA A 585 25.45 -0.99 28.31
C ALA A 585 26.77 -0.43 28.86
N ARG A 586 27.85 -1.22 28.95
CA ARG A 586 29.18 -0.79 29.35
C ARG A 586 29.88 -0.11 28.18
N PRO A 587 30.34 1.15 28.30
CA PRO A 587 31.04 1.85 27.22
C PRO A 587 32.23 1.06 26.64
N ALA A 588 33.04 0.42 27.51
CA ALA A 588 34.21 -0.36 27.12
C ALA A 588 33.86 -1.59 26.28
N ASP A 589 32.73 -2.23 26.55
CA ASP A 589 32.27 -3.37 25.76
C ASP A 589 31.64 -2.91 24.44
N ARG A 590 30.84 -1.84 24.48
CA ARG A 590 30.14 -1.31 23.31
C ARG A 590 31.10 -0.83 22.21
N THR A 591 32.21 -0.20 22.57
CA THR A 591 33.22 0.26 21.60
C THR A 591 33.93 -0.85 20.86
N ARG A 592 33.80 -2.10 21.30
CA ARG A 592 34.36 -3.30 20.65
C ARG A 592 33.42 -3.94 19.63
N ILE A 593 32.16 -3.47 19.52
CA ILE A 593 31.23 -3.93 18.50
C ILE A 593 31.64 -3.34 17.16
N GLU A 594 31.80 -4.19 16.16
CA GLU A 594 32.10 -3.78 14.79
C GLU A 594 30.80 -3.68 14.00
N ALA A 595 30.51 -2.48 13.47
CA ALA A 595 29.30 -2.19 12.71
C ALA A 595 29.67 -1.85 11.25
N ASN A 596 29.21 -2.67 10.32
CA ASN A 596 29.32 -2.41 8.90
C ASN A 596 27.90 -2.34 8.31
N GLY A 597 27.53 -1.16 7.80
CA GLY A 597 26.15 -0.88 7.35
C GLY A 597 25.13 -0.72 8.49
N TRP A 598 25.53 -0.85 9.77
CA TRP A 598 24.70 -0.55 10.93
C TRP A 598 25.13 0.74 11.61
N SER A 599 24.19 1.42 12.21
CA SER A 599 24.44 2.69 12.92
C SER A 599 23.71 2.73 14.25
N ARG A 600 24.12 3.64 15.13
CA ARG A 600 23.39 3.92 16.38
C ARG A 600 22.24 4.85 16.09
N SER A 601 21.03 4.45 16.48
CA SER A 601 19.82 5.26 16.35
C SER A 601 19.20 5.53 17.71
N ALA A 602 18.77 6.76 17.94
CA ALA A 602 17.99 7.16 19.11
C ALA A 602 16.49 7.01 18.87
N ASP A 603 16.14 6.63 17.66
CA ASP A 603 14.80 6.64 17.10
C ASP A 603 14.57 5.50 16.08
#